data_70119efc388eca9a5e0be5eb1c719829
#
_entry.id   70119efc388eca9a5e0be5eb1c719829
#
_cell.length_a   1.000
_cell.length_b   1.000
_cell.length_c   1.000
_cell.angle_alpha   90.00
_cell.angle_beta   90.00
_cell.angle_gamma   90.00
#
_symmetry.space_group_name_H-M   'P 1'
#
loop_
_entity.id
_entity.type
_entity.pdbx_description
1 polymer ?
#
loop_
_entity_poly.entity_id
_entity_poly.type
_entity_poly.pdbx_seq_one_letter_code
_entity_poly.pdbx_strand_id
1 'polypeptide(L)'
;MDFLIKFAKEAKEAGADRLRYCDTVGMMEPFSIYEHIRRIIDEVGIDVEMHTHNDFGLATANTLAGIKAGAKYAGVTVNGLGERAGNAALEEVVMALKYIYKNDLGIKTNLLKEVCEYVAKASGRVLPLSKTIVGHNVFAHESGIHTDGVLKDSKTYESFSPEEVGLQRQILIGKHSGRNAIVAKFKEYDIDLTPEQAEEILKRVRSLSVQLKRSLFDKELIYLYNEMREEKIKDVNLQNNI
;
A
#
# COMPACT_ATOMS: atom_id res chain seq x y z
N MET A 1 -14.27 -30.30 12.19
CA MET A 1 -13.29 -30.90 11.22
C MET A 1 -13.75 -32.24 10.66
N ASP A 2 -14.17 -33.19 11.45
CA ASP A 2 -14.48 -34.54 10.95
C ASP A 2 -15.57 -34.57 9.87
N PHE A 3 -16.58 -33.73 9.99
CA PHE A 3 -17.57 -33.54 8.94
C PHE A 3 -16.94 -33.03 7.62
N LEU A 4 -16.01 -32.06 7.69
CA LEU A 4 -15.34 -31.52 6.49
C LEU A 4 -14.46 -32.57 5.81
N ILE A 5 -13.77 -33.40 6.60
CA ILE A 5 -12.97 -34.50 6.06
C ILE A 5 -13.85 -35.56 5.37
N LYS A 6 -14.96 -35.92 6.01
CA LYS A 6 -15.93 -36.84 5.42
C LYS A 6 -16.49 -36.31 4.12
N PHE A 7 -16.95 -35.05 4.13
CA PHE A 7 -17.47 -34.36 2.93
C PHE A 7 -16.43 -34.31 1.80
N ALA A 8 -15.17 -33.99 2.14
CA ALA A 8 -14.10 -33.90 1.16
C ALA A 8 -13.76 -35.29 0.54
N LYS A 9 -13.82 -36.38 1.33
CA LYS A 9 -13.64 -37.74 0.82
C LYS A 9 -14.76 -38.12 -0.16
N GLU A 10 -16.00 -37.91 0.25
CA GLU A 10 -17.17 -38.21 -0.60
C GLU A 10 -17.17 -37.40 -1.89
N ALA A 11 -16.78 -36.09 -1.81
CA ALA A 11 -16.65 -35.24 -3.01
C ALA A 11 -15.58 -35.77 -3.97
N LYS A 12 -14.42 -36.19 -3.44
CA LYS A 12 -13.33 -36.77 -4.24
C LYS A 12 -13.76 -38.09 -4.88
N GLU A 13 -14.42 -38.96 -4.14
CA GLU A 13 -14.94 -40.25 -4.64
C GLU A 13 -16.01 -40.04 -5.73
N ALA A 14 -16.80 -38.98 -5.64
CA ALA A 14 -17.75 -38.55 -6.65
C ALA A 14 -17.12 -37.89 -7.89
N GLY A 15 -15.78 -37.75 -7.94
CA GLY A 15 -15.04 -37.25 -9.09
C GLY A 15 -14.76 -35.73 -9.07
N ALA A 16 -14.79 -35.08 -7.91
CA ALA A 16 -14.37 -33.68 -7.80
C ALA A 16 -12.85 -33.54 -8.00
N ASP A 17 -12.41 -32.64 -8.87
CA ASP A 17 -11.00 -32.33 -9.12
C ASP A 17 -10.38 -31.51 -7.99
N ARG A 18 -11.17 -30.61 -7.41
CA ARG A 18 -10.75 -29.74 -6.29
C ARG A 18 -11.89 -29.41 -5.36
N LEU A 19 -11.55 -29.05 -4.14
CA LEU A 19 -12.49 -28.58 -3.13
C LEU A 19 -12.25 -27.07 -2.88
N ARG A 20 -13.31 -26.26 -2.95
CA ARG A 20 -13.25 -24.87 -2.52
C ARG A 20 -13.56 -24.79 -1.03
N TYR A 21 -12.58 -24.38 -0.23
CA TYR A 21 -12.74 -24.08 1.19
C TYR A 21 -13.19 -22.64 1.36
N CYS A 22 -14.41 -22.42 1.85
CA CYS A 22 -15.03 -21.12 2.00
C CYS A 22 -15.14 -20.71 3.46
N ASP A 23 -14.46 -19.64 3.86
CA ASP A 23 -14.73 -18.93 5.10
C ASP A 23 -15.89 -17.94 4.87
N THR A 24 -17.10 -18.48 4.80
CA THR A 24 -18.31 -17.79 4.33
C THR A 24 -18.66 -16.55 5.17
N VAL A 25 -18.45 -16.61 6.48
CA VAL A 25 -18.77 -15.50 7.41
C VAL A 25 -17.54 -14.73 7.87
N GLY A 26 -16.37 -15.06 7.35
CA GLY A 26 -15.11 -14.36 7.62
C GLY A 26 -14.61 -14.49 9.07
N MET A 27 -14.98 -15.57 9.79
CA MET A 27 -14.65 -15.74 11.22
C MET A 27 -13.40 -16.60 11.47
N MET A 28 -12.84 -17.18 10.43
CA MET A 28 -11.63 -17.99 10.57
C MET A 28 -10.39 -17.12 10.79
N GLU A 29 -9.39 -17.70 11.43
CA GLU A 29 -8.09 -17.08 11.66
C GLU A 29 -6.96 -17.94 11.04
N PRO A 30 -5.76 -17.36 10.78
CA PRO A 30 -4.75 -18.01 9.94
C PRO A 30 -4.25 -19.36 10.47
N PHE A 31 -4.15 -19.56 11.79
CA PHE A 31 -3.63 -20.80 12.37
C PHE A 31 -4.62 -21.94 12.18
N SER A 32 -5.91 -21.70 12.47
CA SER A 32 -6.97 -22.69 12.24
C SER A 32 -7.14 -22.99 10.75
N ILE A 33 -7.04 -22.00 9.86
CA ILE A 33 -7.04 -22.23 8.40
C ILE A 33 -5.90 -23.15 8.01
N TYR A 34 -4.68 -22.86 8.48
CA TYR A 34 -3.52 -23.70 8.18
C TYR A 34 -3.75 -25.16 8.58
N GLU A 35 -4.23 -25.41 9.81
CA GLU A 35 -4.49 -26.75 10.33
C GLU A 35 -5.60 -27.45 9.55
N HIS A 36 -6.71 -26.75 9.24
CA HIS A 36 -7.82 -27.33 8.50
C HIS A 36 -7.40 -27.75 7.10
N ILE A 37 -6.73 -26.86 6.38
CA ILE A 37 -6.31 -27.12 5.00
C ILE A 37 -5.26 -28.24 4.97
N ARG A 38 -4.30 -28.23 5.91
CA ARG A 38 -3.29 -29.26 6.03
C ARG A 38 -3.92 -30.64 6.24
N ARG A 39 -4.90 -30.74 7.17
CA ARG A 39 -5.62 -32.01 7.41
C ARG A 39 -6.39 -32.48 6.18
N ILE A 40 -7.09 -31.58 5.47
CA ILE A 40 -7.83 -31.95 4.26
C ILE A 40 -6.86 -32.54 3.22
N ILE A 41 -5.72 -31.90 2.99
CA ILE A 41 -4.74 -32.36 2.00
C ILE A 41 -4.13 -33.72 2.45
N ASP A 42 -3.70 -33.84 3.69
CA ASP A 42 -3.02 -35.06 4.20
C ASP A 42 -3.97 -36.27 4.29
N GLU A 43 -5.23 -36.07 4.72
CA GLU A 43 -6.19 -37.16 4.91
C GLU A 43 -7.00 -37.54 3.66
N VAL A 44 -7.14 -36.57 2.72
CA VAL A 44 -8.00 -36.76 1.53
C VAL A 44 -7.18 -36.73 0.24
N GLY A 45 -6.13 -35.92 0.16
CA GLY A 45 -5.31 -35.79 -1.03
C GLY A 45 -6.06 -35.19 -2.22
N ILE A 46 -6.93 -34.21 -1.97
CA ILE A 46 -7.64 -33.44 -2.98
C ILE A 46 -7.03 -32.04 -3.07
N ASP A 47 -7.02 -31.46 -4.26
CA ASP A 47 -6.60 -30.06 -4.43
C ASP A 47 -7.57 -29.10 -3.74
N VAL A 48 -7.02 -28.08 -3.08
CA VAL A 48 -7.82 -27.10 -2.34
C VAL A 48 -7.70 -25.72 -2.97
N GLU A 49 -8.84 -25.04 -3.11
CA GLU A 49 -8.97 -23.64 -3.43
C GLU A 49 -9.43 -22.85 -2.20
N MET A 50 -8.69 -21.80 -1.84
CA MET A 50 -9.09 -20.90 -0.77
C MET A 50 -10.09 -19.85 -1.27
N HIS A 51 -11.14 -19.59 -0.47
CA HIS A 51 -12.05 -18.47 -0.67
C HIS A 51 -12.43 -17.87 0.69
N THR A 52 -11.88 -16.70 0.99
CA THR A 52 -11.96 -16.10 2.33
C THR A 52 -12.59 -14.72 2.28
N HIS A 53 -13.48 -14.45 3.24
CA HIS A 53 -14.12 -13.15 3.44
C HIS A 53 -13.36 -12.30 4.48
N ASN A 54 -13.54 -10.96 4.40
CA ASN A 54 -12.68 -9.99 5.08
C ASN A 54 -13.35 -9.30 6.27
N ASP A 55 -14.38 -9.92 6.87
CA ASP A 55 -15.20 -9.29 7.91
C ASP A 55 -14.39 -8.89 9.16
N PHE A 56 -13.36 -9.63 9.49
CA PHE A 56 -12.39 -9.28 10.54
C PHE A 56 -11.03 -8.77 10.01
N GLY A 57 -10.93 -8.44 8.72
CA GLY A 57 -9.68 -7.96 8.13
C GLY A 57 -8.62 -9.07 7.92
N LEU A 58 -9.00 -10.34 7.95
CA LEU A 58 -8.08 -11.49 7.91
C LEU A 58 -8.06 -12.24 6.58
N ALA A 59 -8.85 -11.84 5.59
CA ALA A 59 -9.01 -12.60 4.35
C ALA A 59 -7.68 -12.88 3.64
N THR A 60 -6.83 -11.87 3.46
CA THR A 60 -5.50 -12.04 2.84
C THR A 60 -4.62 -12.98 3.68
N ALA A 61 -4.57 -12.79 5.00
CA ALA A 61 -3.78 -13.64 5.89
C ALA A 61 -4.28 -15.09 5.87
N ASN A 62 -5.58 -15.32 5.90
CA ASN A 62 -6.21 -16.63 5.80
C ASN A 62 -5.91 -17.33 4.47
N THR A 63 -5.99 -16.60 3.35
CA THR A 63 -5.62 -17.13 2.03
C THR A 63 -4.17 -17.54 1.99
N LEU A 64 -3.24 -16.72 2.51
CA LEU A 64 -1.82 -17.06 2.57
C LEU A 64 -1.53 -18.25 3.49
N ALA A 65 -2.24 -18.37 4.62
CA ALA A 65 -2.14 -19.51 5.52
C ALA A 65 -2.57 -20.82 4.81
N GLY A 66 -3.68 -20.77 4.06
CA GLY A 66 -4.13 -21.89 3.26
C GLY A 66 -3.15 -22.32 2.18
N ILE A 67 -2.57 -21.34 1.45
CA ILE A 67 -1.52 -21.61 0.45
C ILE A 67 -0.29 -22.23 1.12
N LYS A 68 0.14 -21.71 2.26
CA LYS A 68 1.26 -22.28 3.03
C LYS A 68 0.98 -23.70 3.52
N ALA A 69 -0.27 -24.02 3.81
CA ALA A 69 -0.72 -25.38 4.17
C ALA A 69 -0.76 -26.34 2.98
N GLY A 70 -0.66 -25.83 1.73
CA GLY A 70 -0.62 -26.64 0.50
C GLY A 70 -1.80 -26.42 -0.45
N ALA A 71 -2.69 -25.47 -0.19
CA ALA A 71 -3.72 -25.09 -1.16
C ALA A 71 -3.08 -24.57 -2.45
N LYS A 72 -3.54 -25.07 -3.61
CA LYS A 72 -2.96 -24.74 -4.92
C LYS A 72 -3.64 -23.56 -5.59
N TYR A 73 -4.84 -23.21 -5.16
CA TYR A 73 -5.67 -22.17 -5.78
C TYR A 73 -6.13 -21.16 -4.74
N ALA A 74 -6.26 -19.91 -5.17
CA ALA A 74 -6.80 -18.84 -4.35
C ALA A 74 -7.86 -18.04 -5.15
N GLY A 75 -9.11 -18.08 -4.71
CA GLY A 75 -10.21 -17.29 -5.21
C GLY A 75 -10.17 -15.89 -4.60
N VAL A 76 -9.44 -14.99 -5.24
CA VAL A 76 -9.21 -13.61 -4.81
C VAL A 76 -9.91 -12.61 -5.73
N THR A 77 -10.06 -11.36 -5.30
CA THR A 77 -10.68 -10.31 -6.11
C THR A 77 -9.82 -9.05 -6.12
N VAL A 78 -9.84 -8.32 -7.24
CA VAL A 78 -9.14 -7.03 -7.33
C VAL A 78 -9.74 -6.06 -6.31
N ASN A 79 -8.91 -5.34 -5.57
CA ASN A 79 -9.28 -4.45 -4.47
C ASN A 79 -9.97 -5.15 -3.28
N GLY A 80 -10.03 -6.46 -3.26
CA GLY A 80 -10.83 -7.21 -2.29
C GLY A 80 -12.34 -7.06 -2.52
N LEU A 81 -12.78 -6.76 -3.75
CA LEU A 81 -14.18 -6.55 -4.09
C LEU A 81 -15.01 -7.80 -3.76
N GLY A 82 -16.11 -7.62 -3.03
CA GLY A 82 -17.00 -8.72 -2.63
C GLY A 82 -18.14 -8.25 -1.75
N GLU A 83 -18.89 -9.22 -1.23
CA GLU A 83 -19.96 -8.96 -0.27
C GLU A 83 -19.42 -8.48 1.08
N ARG A 84 -20.21 -7.73 1.82
CA ARG A 84 -19.91 -7.18 3.14
C ARG A 84 -18.58 -6.42 3.14
N ALA A 85 -17.57 -6.91 3.88
CA ALA A 85 -16.22 -6.33 3.91
C ALA A 85 -15.31 -6.77 2.75
N GLY A 86 -15.82 -7.62 1.86
CA GLY A 86 -15.11 -8.11 0.68
C GLY A 86 -14.37 -9.42 0.89
N ASN A 87 -13.44 -9.70 -0.03
CA ASN A 87 -12.66 -10.92 -0.11
C ASN A 87 -11.16 -10.65 0.08
N ALA A 88 -10.34 -11.69 0.02
CA ALA A 88 -8.89 -11.51 -0.11
C ALA A 88 -8.55 -10.71 -1.38
N ALA A 89 -7.73 -9.69 -1.24
CA ALA A 89 -7.36 -8.80 -2.33
C ALA A 89 -6.25 -9.42 -3.20
N LEU A 90 -6.46 -9.44 -4.53
CA LEU A 90 -5.50 -9.97 -5.49
C LEU A 90 -4.11 -9.36 -5.32
N GLU A 91 -4.05 -8.03 -5.29
CA GLU A 91 -2.81 -7.27 -5.19
C GLU A 91 -2.03 -7.59 -3.91
N GLU A 92 -2.73 -7.81 -2.81
CA GLU A 92 -2.11 -8.15 -1.51
C GLU A 92 -1.55 -9.58 -1.53
N VAL A 93 -2.33 -10.54 -2.00
CA VAL A 93 -1.92 -11.95 -2.06
C VAL A 93 -0.75 -12.14 -3.01
N VAL A 94 -0.82 -11.54 -4.21
CA VAL A 94 0.26 -11.63 -5.23
C VAL A 94 1.57 -11.05 -4.70
N MET A 95 1.51 -9.84 -4.12
CA MET A 95 2.71 -9.18 -3.61
C MET A 95 3.30 -9.90 -2.38
N ALA A 96 2.45 -10.43 -1.49
CA ALA A 96 2.91 -11.23 -0.37
C ALA A 96 3.59 -12.53 -0.84
N LEU A 97 3.03 -13.23 -1.82
CA LEU A 97 3.64 -14.44 -2.39
C LEU A 97 5.00 -14.10 -3.01
N LYS A 98 5.10 -13.03 -3.80
CA LYS A 98 6.34 -12.61 -4.47
C LYS A 98 7.43 -12.19 -3.47
N TYR A 99 7.09 -11.30 -2.50
CA TYR A 99 8.09 -10.65 -1.65
C TYR A 99 8.35 -11.35 -0.33
N ILE A 100 7.33 -11.93 0.30
CA ILE A 100 7.47 -12.62 1.59
C ILE A 100 7.79 -14.10 1.39
N TYR A 101 7.04 -14.77 0.52
CA TYR A 101 7.21 -16.21 0.29
C TYR A 101 8.19 -16.55 -0.84
N LYS A 102 8.71 -15.55 -1.56
CA LYS A 102 9.66 -15.72 -2.70
C LYS A 102 9.11 -16.64 -3.79
N ASN A 103 7.81 -16.62 -3.99
CA ASN A 103 7.10 -17.38 -5.01
C ASN A 103 6.53 -16.41 -6.06
N ASP A 104 7.20 -16.30 -7.20
CA ASP A 104 6.75 -15.46 -8.31
C ASP A 104 5.78 -16.25 -9.20
N LEU A 105 4.56 -15.76 -9.28
CA LEU A 105 3.48 -16.36 -10.09
C LEU A 105 3.52 -15.92 -11.57
N GLY A 106 4.52 -15.15 -12.01
CA GLY A 106 4.62 -14.62 -13.37
C GLY A 106 3.58 -13.51 -13.68
N ILE A 107 2.96 -12.92 -12.66
CA ILE A 107 2.00 -11.83 -12.82
C ILE A 107 2.75 -10.51 -13.02
N LYS A 108 2.33 -9.71 -14.00
CA LYS A 108 2.87 -8.37 -14.25
C LYS A 108 2.42 -7.40 -13.15
N THR A 109 3.15 -7.40 -12.04
CA THR A 109 2.79 -6.62 -10.84
C THR A 109 2.79 -5.12 -11.07
N ASN A 110 3.58 -4.62 -12.01
CA ASN A 110 3.63 -3.21 -12.41
C ASN A 110 2.31 -2.68 -13.02
N LEU A 111 1.36 -3.55 -13.33
CA LEU A 111 0.01 -3.18 -13.77
C LEU A 111 -1.03 -3.17 -12.63
N LEU A 112 -0.65 -3.55 -11.41
CA LEU A 112 -1.59 -3.66 -10.29
C LEU A 112 -2.32 -2.34 -10.00
N LYS A 113 -1.59 -1.22 -10.00
CA LYS A 113 -2.20 0.11 -9.80
C LYS A 113 -3.27 0.41 -10.84
N GLU A 114 -2.96 0.22 -12.11
CA GLU A 114 -3.87 0.47 -13.22
C GLU A 114 -5.12 -0.41 -13.14
N VAL A 115 -4.95 -1.70 -12.90
CA VAL A 115 -6.06 -2.66 -12.76
C VAL A 115 -6.95 -2.30 -11.57
N CYS A 116 -6.36 -1.95 -10.43
CA CYS A 116 -7.10 -1.56 -9.23
C CYS A 116 -7.92 -0.29 -9.44
N GLU A 117 -7.37 0.71 -10.14
CA GLU A 117 -8.10 1.94 -10.50
C GLU A 117 -9.22 1.66 -11.51
N TYR A 118 -8.95 0.82 -12.50
CA TYR A 118 -9.96 0.42 -13.47
C TYR A 118 -11.16 -0.26 -12.80
N VAL A 119 -10.89 -1.23 -11.90
CA VAL A 119 -11.95 -1.94 -11.16
C VAL A 119 -12.67 -1.02 -10.19
N ALA A 120 -11.97 -0.11 -9.51
CA ALA A 120 -12.58 0.90 -8.64
C ALA A 120 -13.58 1.76 -9.43
N LYS A 121 -13.17 2.27 -10.59
CA LYS A 121 -14.02 3.05 -11.49
C LYS A 121 -15.20 2.23 -12.01
N ALA A 122 -14.98 1.01 -12.48
CA ALA A 122 -16.01 0.15 -13.06
C ALA A 122 -17.05 -0.28 -12.02
N SER A 123 -16.64 -0.50 -10.77
CA SER A 123 -17.53 -0.90 -9.66
C SER A 123 -18.20 0.27 -8.94
N GLY A 124 -17.79 1.51 -9.21
CA GLY A 124 -18.21 2.70 -8.47
C GLY A 124 -17.70 2.77 -7.02
N ARG A 125 -16.76 1.91 -6.64
CA ARG A 125 -16.16 1.91 -5.29
C ARG A 125 -14.86 2.70 -5.29
N VAL A 126 -14.74 3.62 -4.33
CA VAL A 126 -13.53 4.46 -4.20
C VAL A 126 -12.36 3.61 -3.72
N LEU A 127 -11.21 3.73 -4.40
CA LEU A 127 -9.95 3.16 -3.93
C LEU A 127 -9.37 4.07 -2.83
N PRO A 128 -9.25 3.60 -1.57
CA PRO A 128 -8.68 4.42 -0.50
C PRO A 128 -7.24 4.84 -0.79
N LEU A 129 -6.88 6.07 -0.43
CA LEU A 129 -5.50 6.57 -0.59
C LEU A 129 -4.46 5.72 0.14
N SER A 130 -4.85 5.11 1.27
CA SER A 130 -4.03 4.21 2.09
C SER A 130 -4.25 2.73 1.78
N LYS A 131 -4.90 2.37 0.67
CA LYS A 131 -5.06 0.96 0.29
C LYS A 131 -3.70 0.30 0.19
N THR A 132 -3.53 -0.82 0.89
CA THR A 132 -2.31 -1.63 0.84
C THR A 132 -1.89 -1.91 -0.61
N ILE A 133 -0.59 -1.90 -0.86
CA ILE A 133 0.07 -2.16 -2.15
C ILE A 133 -0.14 -1.04 -3.18
N VAL A 134 -1.38 -0.62 -3.47
CA VAL A 134 -1.71 0.23 -4.63
C VAL A 134 -2.26 1.61 -4.27
N GLY A 135 -2.44 1.91 -2.99
CA GLY A 135 -2.92 3.22 -2.55
C GLY A 135 -1.91 4.33 -2.88
N HIS A 136 -2.41 5.50 -3.22
CA HIS A 136 -1.59 6.65 -3.61
C HIS A 136 -0.55 7.05 -2.54
N ASN A 137 -0.87 6.84 -1.25
CA ASN A 137 0.00 7.23 -0.14
C ASN A 137 0.98 6.14 0.31
N VAL A 138 0.98 4.95 -0.31
CA VAL A 138 1.82 3.81 0.13
C VAL A 138 3.32 4.14 0.05
N PHE A 139 3.71 4.96 -0.94
CA PHE A 139 5.09 5.43 -1.14
C PHE A 139 5.20 6.95 -0.96
N ALA A 140 4.36 7.53 -0.09
CA ALA A 140 4.39 8.94 0.25
C ALA A 140 5.06 9.13 1.62
N HIS A 141 6.17 9.87 1.65
CA HIS A 141 6.99 10.09 2.84
C HIS A 141 6.95 11.56 3.25
N GLU A 142 6.40 11.88 4.43
CA GLU A 142 6.38 13.24 5.00
C GLU A 142 7.42 13.43 6.11
N SER A 143 7.63 12.39 6.94
CA SER A 143 8.55 12.45 8.08
C SER A 143 9.99 12.74 7.61
N GLY A 144 10.64 13.72 8.24
CA GLY A 144 12.01 14.10 7.91
C GLY A 144 13.01 12.92 8.03
N ILE A 145 12.83 12.04 9.01
CA ILE A 145 13.69 10.84 9.20
C ILE A 145 13.44 9.84 8.06
N HIS A 146 12.19 9.59 7.70
CA HIS A 146 11.83 8.67 6.62
C HIS A 146 12.33 9.19 5.28
N THR A 147 12.10 10.48 5.00
CA THR A 147 12.55 11.12 3.75
C THR A 147 14.08 11.08 3.62
N ASP A 148 14.81 11.41 4.69
CA ASP A 148 16.28 11.34 4.68
C ASP A 148 16.79 9.90 4.46
N GLY A 149 16.14 8.91 5.10
CA GLY A 149 16.46 7.49 4.90
C GLY A 149 16.20 7.03 3.48
N VAL A 150 15.02 7.34 2.93
CA VAL A 150 14.64 6.98 1.54
C VAL A 150 15.55 7.64 0.51
N LEU A 151 15.95 8.89 0.71
CA LEU A 151 16.88 9.60 -0.18
C LEU A 151 18.29 8.99 -0.18
N LYS A 152 18.71 8.35 0.92
CA LYS A 152 19.99 7.65 1.03
C LYS A 152 19.93 6.23 0.52
N ASP A 153 18.94 5.46 0.94
CA ASP A 153 18.65 4.10 0.50
C ASP A 153 17.15 3.81 0.69
N SER A 154 16.43 3.66 -0.40
CA SER A 154 14.97 3.43 -0.39
C SER A 154 14.59 2.16 0.37
N LYS A 155 15.44 1.13 0.38
CA LYS A 155 15.20 -0.14 1.10
C LYS A 155 15.06 0.02 2.60
N THR A 156 15.45 1.16 3.17
CA THR A 156 15.31 1.45 4.61
C THR A 156 13.83 1.54 5.04
N TYR A 157 12.94 2.01 4.14
CA TYR A 157 11.53 2.25 4.45
C TYR A 157 10.57 1.67 3.41
N GLU A 158 11.05 1.04 2.35
CA GLU A 158 10.25 0.46 1.29
C GLU A 158 10.56 -1.03 1.14
N SER A 159 9.55 -1.89 1.30
CA SER A 159 9.70 -3.34 1.17
C SER A 159 9.93 -3.79 -0.28
N PHE A 160 9.51 -2.98 -1.23
CA PHE A 160 9.68 -3.12 -2.69
C PHE A 160 9.60 -1.74 -3.32
N SER A 161 10.09 -1.59 -4.56
CA SER A 161 10.05 -0.29 -5.22
C SER A 161 8.64 0.07 -5.69
N PRO A 162 8.26 1.36 -5.71
CA PRO A 162 6.93 1.80 -6.17
C PRO A 162 6.62 1.37 -7.62
N GLU A 163 7.63 1.31 -8.49
CA GLU A 163 7.51 0.92 -9.90
C GLU A 163 7.06 -0.54 -10.06
N GLU A 164 7.37 -1.39 -9.08
CA GLU A 164 6.92 -2.79 -9.03
C GLU A 164 5.40 -2.95 -9.06
N VAL A 165 4.68 -1.93 -8.65
CA VAL A 165 3.22 -1.94 -8.60
C VAL A 165 2.58 -0.83 -9.45
N GLY A 166 3.39 -0.12 -10.26
CA GLY A 166 2.92 0.97 -11.11
C GLY A 166 2.72 2.30 -10.39
N LEU A 167 3.38 2.50 -9.25
CA LEU A 167 3.38 3.74 -8.49
C LEU A 167 4.69 4.50 -8.66
N GLN A 168 4.74 5.69 -8.10
CA GLN A 168 5.95 6.53 -7.98
C GLN A 168 6.12 6.97 -6.53
N ARG A 169 7.38 7.15 -6.11
CA ARG A 169 7.69 7.71 -4.79
C ARG A 169 7.31 9.18 -4.75
N GLN A 170 6.78 9.61 -3.61
CA GLN A 170 6.40 11.00 -3.38
C GLN A 170 7.00 11.50 -2.07
N ILE A 171 7.61 12.67 -2.12
CA ILE A 171 8.01 13.40 -0.93
C ILE A 171 6.91 14.43 -0.65
N LEU A 172 6.18 14.21 0.43
CA LEU A 172 5.16 15.14 0.90
C LEU A 172 5.81 16.15 1.87
N ILE A 173 5.47 17.41 1.71
CA ILE A 173 5.97 18.48 2.56
C ILE A 173 4.86 18.97 3.50
N GLY A 174 5.11 18.82 4.80
CA GLY A 174 4.12 19.16 5.84
C GLY A 174 4.74 19.40 7.21
N LYS A 175 3.93 19.29 8.25
CA LYS A 175 4.33 19.63 9.63
C LYS A 175 5.47 18.75 10.18
N HIS A 176 5.62 17.53 9.68
CA HIS A 176 6.64 16.58 10.11
C HIS A 176 7.90 16.59 9.23
N SER A 177 7.93 17.42 8.20
CA SER A 177 9.06 17.52 7.29
C SER A 177 10.30 18.11 7.97
N GLY A 178 11.47 17.66 7.52
CA GLY A 178 12.77 18.20 7.87
C GLY A 178 13.36 19.08 6.78
N ARG A 179 14.44 19.82 7.09
CA ARG A 179 15.13 20.70 6.14
C ARG A 179 15.59 19.95 4.87
N ASN A 180 16.11 18.73 5.01
CA ASN A 180 16.56 17.94 3.85
C ASN A 180 15.42 17.61 2.88
N ALA A 181 14.21 17.36 3.38
CA ALA A 181 13.02 17.16 2.56
C ALA A 181 12.65 18.41 1.76
N ILE A 182 12.73 19.61 2.39
CA ILE A 182 12.52 20.91 1.71
C ILE A 182 13.53 21.08 0.58
N VAL A 183 14.81 20.91 0.87
CA VAL A 183 15.88 21.06 -0.14
C VAL A 183 15.69 20.09 -1.30
N ALA A 184 15.42 18.81 -1.00
CA ALA A 184 15.18 17.80 -2.03
C ALA A 184 13.95 18.13 -2.89
N LYS A 185 12.87 18.60 -2.26
CA LYS A 185 11.64 18.95 -2.97
C LYS A 185 11.82 20.16 -3.89
N PHE A 186 12.52 21.19 -3.44
CA PHE A 186 12.78 22.37 -4.29
C PHE A 186 13.76 22.08 -5.44
N LYS A 187 14.64 21.09 -5.25
CA LYS A 187 15.53 20.64 -6.33
C LYS A 187 14.77 19.96 -7.48
N GLU A 188 13.60 19.38 -7.22
CA GLU A 188 12.70 18.86 -8.28
C GLU A 188 12.20 19.98 -9.24
N TYR A 189 12.26 21.26 -8.80
CA TYR A 189 11.88 22.44 -9.58
C TYR A 189 13.08 23.28 -10.05
N ASP A 190 14.29 22.69 -10.03
CA ASP A 190 15.53 23.38 -10.36
C ASP A 190 15.81 24.62 -9.48
N ILE A 191 15.34 24.60 -8.22
CA ILE A 191 15.56 25.66 -7.23
C ILE A 191 16.54 25.16 -6.17
N ASP A 192 17.73 25.77 -6.15
CA ASP A 192 18.73 25.57 -5.11
C ASP A 192 18.48 26.54 -3.94
N LEU A 193 18.17 25.99 -2.76
CA LEU A 193 17.93 26.77 -1.54
C LEU A 193 19.21 26.89 -0.72
N THR A 194 19.47 28.08 -0.17
CA THR A 194 20.46 28.22 0.92
C THR A 194 19.94 27.58 2.21
N PRO A 195 20.82 27.22 3.17
CA PRO A 195 20.39 26.68 4.45
C PRO A 195 19.38 27.56 5.19
N GLU A 196 19.56 28.90 5.12
CA GLU A 196 18.69 29.89 5.74
C GLU A 196 17.32 29.96 5.06
N GLN A 197 17.29 29.89 3.72
CA GLN A 197 16.05 29.82 2.95
C GLN A 197 15.26 28.55 3.26
N ALA A 198 15.94 27.40 3.31
CA ALA A 198 15.31 26.13 3.62
C ALA A 198 14.69 26.11 5.02
N GLU A 199 15.37 26.72 6.02
CA GLU A 199 14.87 26.81 7.39
C GLU A 199 13.65 27.75 7.48
N GLU A 200 13.68 28.90 6.78
CA GLU A 200 12.56 29.84 6.76
C GLU A 200 11.33 29.23 6.08
N ILE A 201 11.51 28.58 4.92
CA ILE A 201 10.43 27.87 4.26
C ILE A 201 9.86 26.78 5.17
N LEU A 202 10.71 26.01 5.85
CA LEU A 202 10.28 24.95 6.77
C LEU A 202 9.38 25.49 7.88
N LYS A 203 9.70 26.63 8.48
CA LYS A 203 8.86 27.29 9.49
C LYS A 203 7.48 27.65 8.94
N ARG A 204 7.42 28.29 7.75
CA ARG A 204 6.18 28.67 7.09
C ARG A 204 5.34 27.44 6.73
N VAL A 205 5.97 26.41 6.17
CA VAL A 205 5.33 25.12 5.85
C VAL A 205 4.69 24.51 7.10
N ARG A 206 5.41 24.42 8.21
CA ARG A 206 4.88 23.83 9.44
C ARG A 206 3.68 24.60 9.96
N SER A 207 3.75 25.93 9.99
CA SER A 207 2.63 26.76 10.41
C SER A 207 1.40 26.56 9.53
N LEU A 208 1.58 26.64 8.22
CA LEU A 208 0.47 26.52 7.25
C LEU A 208 -0.12 25.10 7.24
N SER A 209 0.71 24.05 7.34
CA SER A 209 0.24 22.67 7.40
C SER A 209 -0.62 22.38 8.64
N VAL A 210 -0.29 22.99 9.79
CA VAL A 210 -1.10 22.90 11.02
C VAL A 210 -2.46 23.59 10.81
N GLN A 211 -2.49 24.74 10.19
CA GLN A 211 -3.74 25.48 9.90
C GLN A 211 -4.63 24.71 8.91
N LEU A 212 -4.05 24.19 7.83
CA LEU A 212 -4.76 23.47 6.78
C LEU A 212 -5.08 22.01 7.16
N LYS A 213 -4.45 21.47 8.23
CA LYS A 213 -4.56 20.07 8.66
C LYS A 213 -4.19 19.04 7.57
N ARG A 214 -3.26 19.40 6.70
CA ARG A 214 -2.73 18.54 5.62
C ARG A 214 -1.32 18.96 5.21
N SER A 215 -0.65 18.12 4.44
CA SER A 215 0.57 18.48 3.71
C SER A 215 0.26 19.52 2.64
N LEU A 216 1.27 20.30 2.23
CA LEU A 216 1.14 21.33 1.22
C LEU A 216 1.26 20.75 -0.19
N PHE A 217 0.51 21.30 -1.12
CA PHE A 217 0.68 21.03 -2.55
C PHE A 217 1.92 21.75 -3.08
N ASP A 218 2.47 21.22 -4.14
CA ASP A 218 3.65 21.78 -4.81
C ASP A 218 3.49 23.28 -5.18
N LYS A 219 2.31 23.66 -5.67
CA LYS A 219 2.00 25.06 -5.98
C LYS A 219 2.03 25.99 -4.76
N GLU A 220 1.61 25.47 -3.59
CA GLU A 220 1.65 26.22 -2.33
C GLU A 220 3.10 26.42 -1.86
N LEU A 221 3.96 25.41 -2.05
CA LEU A 221 5.39 25.51 -1.73
C LEU A 221 6.07 26.59 -2.58
N ILE A 222 5.82 26.57 -3.88
CA ILE A 222 6.35 27.60 -4.81
C ILE A 222 5.83 28.99 -4.46
N TYR A 223 4.57 29.10 -4.08
CA TYR A 223 3.99 30.37 -3.63
C TYR A 223 4.73 30.90 -2.38
N LEU A 224 4.92 30.09 -1.36
CA LEU A 224 5.66 30.47 -0.15
C LEU A 224 7.10 30.93 -0.44
N TYR A 225 7.76 30.24 -1.38
CA TYR A 225 9.10 30.63 -1.81
C TYR A 225 9.14 32.00 -2.49
N ASN A 226 8.20 32.27 -3.41
CA ASN A 226 8.13 33.54 -4.11
C ASN A 226 7.79 34.69 -3.15
N GLU A 227 6.83 34.50 -2.24
CA GLU A 227 6.49 35.46 -1.18
C GLU A 227 7.71 35.83 -0.34
N MET A 228 8.45 34.83 0.14
CA MET A 228 9.68 35.00 0.90
C MET A 228 10.74 35.83 0.11
N ARG A 229 10.86 35.61 -1.21
CA ARG A 229 11.78 36.38 -2.06
C ARG A 229 11.35 37.84 -2.21
N GLU A 230 10.08 38.07 -2.42
CA GLU A 230 9.54 39.43 -2.55
C GLU A 230 9.70 40.25 -1.27
N GLU A 231 9.47 39.64 -0.11
CA GLU A 231 9.70 40.28 1.19
C GLU A 231 11.16 40.71 1.34
N LYS A 232 12.13 39.82 1.07
CA LYS A 232 13.56 40.16 1.14
C LYS A 232 13.96 41.29 0.19
N ILE A 233 13.39 41.35 -1.03
CA ILE A 233 13.68 42.44 -1.97
C ILE A 233 13.15 43.79 -1.43
N LYS A 234 11.95 43.80 -0.83
CA LYS A 234 11.39 45.00 -0.21
C LYS A 234 12.22 45.48 0.96
N ASP A 235 12.70 44.61 1.81
CA ASP A 235 13.55 44.96 2.96
C ASP A 235 14.89 45.52 2.54
N VAL A 236 15.54 44.98 1.51
CA VAL A 236 16.79 45.50 0.95
C VAL A 236 16.59 46.88 0.34
N ASN A 237 15.48 47.12 -0.37
CA ASN A 237 15.18 48.41 -0.96
C ASN A 237 14.86 49.49 0.09
N LEU A 238 14.25 49.11 1.21
CA LEU A 238 14.00 50.02 2.34
C LEU A 238 15.31 50.44 3.05
N GLN A 239 16.26 49.49 3.19
CA GLN A 239 17.57 49.79 3.82
C GLN A 239 18.50 50.67 2.93
N ASN A 240 18.37 50.56 1.60
CA ASN A 240 19.18 51.35 0.67
C ASN A 240 18.61 52.76 0.42
N ASN A 241 17.44 53.10 0.93
CA ASN A 241 16.79 54.42 0.81
C ASN A 241 16.85 55.25 2.11
N ILE A 242 17.64 54.82 3.10
CA ILE A 242 18.00 55.52 4.33
C ILE A 242 19.49 55.94 4.25
#